data_bc35f666434490cda1b30a2ebf7096f2
#
_entry.id   bc35f666434490cda1b30a2ebf7096f2
#
_cell.length_a   1.000
_cell.length_b   1.000
_cell.length_c   1.000
_cell.angle_alpha   90.00
_cell.angle_beta   90.00
_cell.angle_gamma   90.00
#
_symmetry.space_group_name_H-M   'P 1'
#
loop_
_entity.id
_entity.type
_entity.pdbx_description
1 polymer ?
#
loop_
_entity_poly.entity_id
_entity_poly.type
_entity_poly.pdbx_seq_one_letter_code
_entity_poly.pdbx_strand_id
1 'polypeptide(L)'
;MKRMFWALALAGGLLSQQAWSQQCSLAIEANDQIQFNTKELHVKKSCKEVTLTLKHVGQLAANVMGHNWVLSATSDYQAIAQAGQAAGAPNYLPTGDARILASTNVIGGGQSVSIKFDPAKLTVGGDYTFFCSFPGHFVLMNGKLIVE
;
A
#
# COMPACT_ATOMS: atom_id res chain seq x y z
N MET A 1 -36.66 -58.11 -10.39
CA MET A 1 -35.72 -57.23 -11.10
C MET A 1 -35.89 -55.82 -10.54
N LYS A 2 -35.04 -55.40 -9.60
CA LYS A 2 -35.06 -54.05 -9.00
C LYS A 2 -34.04 -53.19 -9.70
N ARG A 3 -34.47 -52.13 -10.39
CA ARG A 3 -33.59 -51.14 -11.01
C ARG A 3 -33.28 -50.03 -9.99
N MET A 4 -32.02 -49.96 -9.60
CA MET A 4 -31.49 -48.93 -8.70
C MET A 4 -31.08 -47.73 -9.54
N PHE A 5 -31.77 -46.58 -9.38
CA PHE A 5 -31.37 -45.30 -9.98
C PHE A 5 -30.35 -44.61 -9.07
N TRP A 6 -29.16 -44.40 -9.57
CA TRP A 6 -28.13 -43.58 -8.93
C TRP A 6 -28.36 -42.10 -9.32
N ALA A 7 -28.67 -41.28 -8.37
CA ALA A 7 -28.69 -39.82 -8.54
C ALA A 7 -27.28 -39.29 -8.35
N LEU A 8 -26.66 -38.79 -9.41
CA LEU A 8 -25.43 -37.97 -9.30
C LEU A 8 -25.82 -36.58 -8.84
N ALA A 9 -25.40 -36.22 -7.63
CA ALA A 9 -25.43 -34.84 -7.14
C ALA A 9 -24.24 -34.06 -7.72
N LEU A 10 -24.53 -33.13 -8.61
CA LEU A 10 -23.55 -32.11 -9.09
C LEU A 10 -23.35 -31.08 -7.99
N ALA A 11 -22.24 -31.19 -7.26
CA ALA A 11 -21.73 -30.12 -6.40
C ALA A 11 -21.03 -29.08 -7.28
N GLY A 12 -21.79 -28.09 -7.76
CA GLY A 12 -21.25 -26.94 -8.50
C GLY A 12 -20.49 -25.99 -7.56
N GLY A 13 -19.22 -25.77 -7.86
CA GLY A 13 -18.29 -24.99 -7.07
C GLY A 13 -18.63 -23.50 -7.01
N LEU A 14 -18.68 -22.96 -5.79
CA LEU A 14 -18.67 -21.52 -5.47
C LEU A 14 -17.24 -21.12 -5.05
N LEU A 15 -16.33 -21.05 -6.03
CA LEU A 15 -14.93 -20.67 -5.77
C LEU A 15 -14.45 -19.62 -6.77
N SER A 16 -14.95 -18.39 -6.72
CA SER A 16 -14.31 -17.34 -7.54
C SER A 16 -14.58 -15.88 -7.16
N GLN A 17 -15.19 -15.57 -6.01
CA GLN A 17 -15.43 -14.15 -5.65
C GLN A 17 -14.41 -13.53 -4.69
N GLN A 18 -13.51 -14.30 -4.08
CA GLN A 18 -12.54 -13.77 -3.11
C GLN A 18 -11.30 -13.14 -3.73
N ALA A 19 -10.91 -13.52 -4.94
CA ALA A 19 -9.70 -13.01 -5.59
C ALA A 19 -9.81 -11.53 -6.01
N TRP A 20 -11.01 -11.02 -6.26
CA TRP A 20 -11.23 -9.65 -6.72
C TRP A 20 -11.17 -8.60 -5.60
N SER A 21 -11.49 -8.97 -4.36
CA SER A 21 -11.48 -8.02 -3.24
C SER A 21 -10.07 -7.70 -2.74
N GLN A 22 -9.12 -8.61 -2.88
CA GLN A 22 -7.74 -8.43 -2.40
C GLN A 22 -6.93 -7.40 -3.21
N GLN A 23 -7.21 -7.24 -4.50
CA GLN A 23 -6.45 -6.31 -5.36
C GLN A 23 -6.91 -4.85 -5.27
N CYS A 24 -8.07 -4.59 -4.63
CA CYS A 24 -8.54 -3.25 -4.31
C CYS A 24 -8.33 -2.90 -2.82
N SER A 25 -7.72 -3.82 -2.05
CA SER A 25 -7.34 -3.61 -0.65
C SER A 25 -5.90 -4.06 -0.45
N LEU A 26 -5.05 -3.11 -0.15
CA LEU A 26 -3.61 -3.32 0.05
C LEU A 26 -3.28 -3.23 1.54
N ALA A 27 -2.42 -4.12 2.01
CA ALA A 27 -1.88 -4.08 3.36
C ALA A 27 -0.35 -4.11 3.31
N ILE A 28 0.29 -3.28 4.12
CA ILE A 28 1.73 -3.21 4.25
C ILE A 28 2.10 -3.00 5.72
N GLU A 29 3.15 -3.65 6.16
CA GLU A 29 3.67 -3.50 7.52
C GLU A 29 5.03 -2.80 7.50
N ALA A 30 5.26 -1.97 8.53
CA ALA A 30 6.54 -1.34 8.82
C ALA A 30 7.03 -1.78 10.22
N ASN A 31 8.32 -1.76 10.45
CA ASN A 31 8.92 -2.25 11.70
C ASN A 31 10.05 -1.32 12.23
N ASP A 32 10.57 -1.63 13.42
CA ASP A 32 11.66 -0.89 14.05
C ASP A 32 13.05 -1.07 13.39
N GLN A 33 13.16 -1.87 12.32
CA GLN A 33 14.39 -2.05 11.53
C GLN A 33 14.42 -1.19 10.24
N ILE A 34 13.56 -0.17 10.13
CA ILE A 34 13.45 0.67 8.93
C ILE A 34 13.12 -0.16 7.68
N GLN A 35 12.08 -1.01 7.79
CA GLN A 35 11.70 -1.92 6.71
C GLN A 35 10.19 -1.96 6.51
N PHE A 36 9.78 -2.03 5.25
CA PHE A 36 8.49 -2.58 4.87
C PHE A 36 8.59 -4.10 4.69
N ASN A 37 7.51 -4.82 5.02
CA ASN A 37 7.44 -6.27 4.87
C ASN A 37 7.38 -6.75 3.40
N THR A 38 7.20 -5.83 2.45
CA THR A 38 7.23 -6.12 1.02
C THR A 38 7.90 -4.99 0.23
N LYS A 39 8.44 -5.33 -0.93
CA LYS A 39 9.00 -4.39 -1.92
C LYS A 39 8.09 -4.20 -3.13
N GLU A 40 6.95 -4.88 -3.16
CA GLU A 40 6.03 -4.81 -4.29
C GLU A 40 4.58 -4.91 -3.81
N LEU A 41 3.73 -4.05 -4.35
CA LEU A 41 2.29 -4.06 -4.19
C LEU A 41 1.63 -4.08 -5.56
N HIS A 42 0.54 -4.81 -5.72
CA HIS A 42 -0.20 -4.93 -6.97
C HIS A 42 -1.61 -4.35 -6.83
N VAL A 43 -2.02 -3.57 -7.81
CA VAL A 43 -3.36 -2.97 -7.85
C VAL A 43 -3.96 -3.09 -9.24
N LYS A 44 -5.25 -3.44 -9.32
CA LYS A 44 -5.96 -3.43 -10.60
C LYS A 44 -6.49 -2.04 -10.92
N LYS A 45 -6.24 -1.61 -12.15
CA LYS A 45 -6.80 -0.39 -12.73
C LYS A 45 -8.33 -0.38 -12.71
N SER A 46 -8.98 -1.57 -12.74
CA SER A 46 -10.42 -1.74 -12.69
C SER A 46 -11.04 -1.48 -11.32
N CYS A 47 -10.25 -1.32 -10.26
CA CYS A 47 -10.76 -0.91 -8.95
C CYS A 47 -11.35 0.50 -9.03
N LYS A 48 -12.55 0.70 -8.47
CA LYS A 48 -13.14 2.05 -8.35
C LYS A 48 -12.41 2.91 -7.33
N GLU A 49 -11.91 2.28 -6.30
CA GLU A 49 -11.17 2.87 -5.18
C GLU A 49 -10.25 1.80 -4.60
N VAL A 50 -9.07 2.18 -4.19
CA VAL A 50 -8.11 1.33 -3.48
C VAL A 50 -8.00 1.77 -2.04
N THR A 51 -8.18 0.83 -1.11
CA THR A 51 -7.86 1.05 0.30
C THR A 51 -6.47 0.51 0.59
N LEU A 52 -5.57 1.35 1.11
CA LEU A 52 -4.28 0.93 1.63
C LEU A 52 -4.27 1.06 3.14
N THR A 53 -3.84 0.01 3.83
CA THR A 53 -3.63 -0.02 5.29
C THR A 53 -2.15 -0.21 5.58
N LEU A 54 -1.56 0.78 6.27
CA LEU A 54 -0.22 0.69 6.85
C LEU A 54 -0.36 0.32 8.33
N LYS A 55 0.39 -0.69 8.77
CA LYS A 55 0.52 -1.09 10.17
C LYS A 55 1.97 -1.02 10.63
N HIS A 56 2.23 -0.37 11.76
CA HIS A 56 3.55 -0.40 12.39
C HIS A 56 3.59 -1.55 13.42
N VAL A 57 4.32 -2.62 13.08
CA VAL A 57 4.41 -3.81 13.94
C VAL A 57 5.52 -3.73 14.98
N GLY A 58 6.30 -2.63 15.00
CA GLY A 58 7.29 -2.34 16.02
C GLY A 58 6.67 -1.71 17.28
N GLN A 59 7.53 -1.19 18.16
CA GLN A 59 7.13 -0.63 19.47
C GLN A 59 7.60 0.82 19.66
N LEU A 60 8.49 1.34 18.80
CA LEU A 60 9.08 2.66 18.97
C LEU A 60 8.09 3.77 18.61
N ALA A 61 8.15 4.86 19.35
CA ALA A 61 7.27 6.01 19.16
C ALA A 61 7.45 6.69 17.79
N ALA A 62 6.41 7.37 17.29
CA ALA A 62 6.40 8.02 15.99
C ALA A 62 7.48 9.08 15.77
N ASN A 63 7.93 9.72 16.84
CA ASN A 63 9.02 10.72 16.77
C ASN A 63 10.43 10.09 16.74
N VAL A 64 10.55 8.78 16.99
CA VAL A 64 11.81 8.03 17.01
C VAL A 64 11.92 7.14 15.77
N MET A 65 10.84 6.41 15.46
CA MET A 65 10.76 5.42 14.38
C MET A 65 9.39 5.53 13.68
N GLY A 66 9.02 6.74 13.29
CA GLY A 66 7.78 6.98 12.59
C GLY A 66 7.81 6.44 11.17
N HIS A 67 6.68 5.91 10.71
CA HIS A 67 6.52 5.45 9.34
C HIS A 67 5.24 5.97 8.72
N ASN A 68 5.34 6.34 7.45
CA ASN A 68 4.19 6.56 6.58
C ASN A 68 4.39 5.79 5.26
N TRP A 69 3.34 5.75 4.47
CA TRP A 69 3.36 5.23 3.12
C TRP A 69 3.01 6.37 2.17
N VAL A 70 3.89 6.63 1.19
CA VAL A 70 3.74 7.70 0.20
C VAL A 70 3.89 7.10 -1.18
N LEU A 71 3.03 7.49 -2.13
CA LEU A 71 3.06 7.04 -3.51
C LEU A 71 3.39 8.21 -4.44
N SER A 72 4.31 7.99 -5.36
CA SER A 72 4.62 8.93 -6.46
C SER A 72 5.07 8.19 -7.71
N ALA A 73 5.27 8.95 -8.82
CA ALA A 73 6.09 8.45 -9.92
C ALA A 73 7.51 8.16 -9.41
N THR A 74 8.15 7.12 -9.96
CA THR A 74 9.51 6.72 -9.54
C THR A 74 10.54 7.84 -9.76
N SER A 75 10.35 8.67 -10.80
CA SER A 75 11.23 9.82 -11.07
C SER A 75 11.23 10.88 -9.96
N ASP A 76 10.18 10.92 -9.12
CA ASP A 76 9.94 12.01 -8.19
C ASP A 76 10.18 11.66 -6.72
N TYR A 77 10.18 10.35 -6.37
CA TYR A 77 10.12 9.94 -4.96
C TYR A 77 11.27 10.46 -4.10
N GLN A 78 12.50 10.50 -4.66
CA GLN A 78 13.66 10.99 -3.90
C GLN A 78 13.58 12.51 -3.64
N ALA A 79 13.15 13.27 -4.66
CA ALA A 79 12.98 14.72 -4.52
C ALA A 79 11.87 15.06 -3.52
N ILE A 80 10.76 14.30 -3.52
CA ILE A 80 9.68 14.45 -2.54
C ILE A 80 10.19 14.12 -1.14
N ALA A 81 10.91 13.01 -0.95
CA ALA A 81 11.44 12.61 0.33
C ALA A 81 12.43 13.66 0.91
N GLN A 82 13.30 14.21 0.06
CA GLN A 82 14.22 15.29 0.46
C GLN A 82 13.47 16.58 0.83
N ALA A 83 12.48 16.99 0.04
CA ALA A 83 11.64 18.15 0.35
C ALA A 83 10.83 17.92 1.64
N GLY A 84 10.40 16.69 1.90
CA GLY A 84 9.71 16.30 3.12
C GLY A 84 10.55 16.46 4.39
N GLN A 85 11.86 16.24 4.32
CA GLN A 85 12.76 16.50 5.44
C GLN A 85 12.77 17.98 5.82
N ALA A 86 12.77 18.89 4.84
CA ALA A 86 12.70 20.33 5.06
C ALA A 86 11.32 20.77 5.57
N ALA A 87 10.25 20.11 5.14
CA ALA A 87 8.89 20.38 5.61
C ALA A 87 8.68 19.97 7.08
N GLY A 88 9.43 18.97 7.57
CA GLY A 88 9.43 18.54 8.97
C GLY A 88 8.18 17.78 9.41
N ALA A 89 8.07 17.62 10.72
CA ALA A 89 6.93 16.96 11.36
C ALA A 89 5.61 17.73 11.11
N PRO A 90 4.44 17.08 11.17
CA PRO A 90 4.28 15.68 11.61
C PRO A 90 4.47 14.62 10.51
N ASN A 91 4.36 14.96 9.24
CA ASN A 91 4.27 13.95 8.16
C ASN A 91 5.50 13.92 7.24
N TYR A 92 6.42 14.86 7.38
CA TYR A 92 7.62 14.96 6.54
C TYR A 92 7.28 14.90 5.04
N LEU A 93 6.29 15.70 4.64
CA LEU A 93 5.84 15.84 3.26
C LEU A 93 5.58 17.32 2.94
N PRO A 94 5.98 17.81 1.76
CA PRO A 94 5.65 19.16 1.34
C PRO A 94 4.15 19.31 1.11
N THR A 95 3.55 20.33 1.68
CA THR A 95 2.12 20.60 1.56
C THR A 95 1.75 20.98 0.13
N GLY A 96 0.72 20.30 -0.43
CA GLY A 96 0.19 20.62 -1.75
C GLY A 96 1.07 20.18 -2.92
N ASP A 97 2.06 19.34 -2.70
CA ASP A 97 2.90 18.83 -3.79
C ASP A 97 2.11 17.84 -4.67
N ALA A 98 1.82 18.24 -5.90
CA ALA A 98 1.02 17.47 -6.85
C ALA A 98 1.69 16.15 -7.30
N ARG A 99 2.98 15.96 -7.03
CA ARG A 99 3.69 14.69 -7.31
C ARG A 99 3.33 13.59 -6.32
N ILE A 100 2.77 13.94 -5.16
CA ILE A 100 2.28 12.98 -4.17
C ILE A 100 0.91 12.49 -4.62
N LEU A 101 0.83 11.24 -5.10
CA LEU A 101 -0.39 10.63 -5.61
C LEU A 101 -1.31 10.14 -4.48
N ALA A 102 -0.72 9.66 -3.39
CA ALA A 102 -1.42 9.27 -2.15
C ALA A 102 -0.41 9.22 -0.99
N SER A 103 -0.88 9.45 0.24
CA SER A 103 -0.03 9.31 1.43
C SER A 103 -0.84 9.06 2.69
N THR A 104 -0.26 8.32 3.63
CA THR A 104 -0.75 8.19 5.01
C THR A 104 -0.10 9.24 5.91
N ASN A 105 -0.70 9.49 7.07
CA ASN A 105 0.02 10.13 8.17
C ASN A 105 1.14 9.25 8.69
N VAL A 106 2.12 9.86 9.36
CA VAL A 106 3.15 9.12 10.11
C VAL A 106 2.52 8.49 11.34
N ILE A 107 2.82 7.20 11.56
CA ILE A 107 2.36 6.41 12.71
C ILE A 107 3.55 5.84 13.48
N GLY A 108 3.35 5.55 14.76
CA GLY A 108 4.31 4.88 15.65
C GLY A 108 3.95 3.42 15.90
N GLY A 109 4.80 2.75 16.68
CA GLY A 109 4.67 1.34 17.03
C GLY A 109 3.30 0.96 17.55
N GLY A 110 2.77 -0.16 17.08
CA GLY A 110 1.45 -0.69 17.41
C GLY A 110 0.27 0.00 16.74
N GLN A 111 0.49 1.09 15.99
CA GLN A 111 -0.57 1.85 15.32
C GLN A 111 -0.83 1.34 13.90
N SER A 112 -2.03 1.64 13.39
CA SER A 112 -2.43 1.42 12.00
C SER A 112 -3.16 2.64 11.46
N VAL A 113 -3.00 2.89 10.16
CA VAL A 113 -3.70 3.95 9.44
C VAL A 113 -4.13 3.44 8.06
N SER A 114 -5.30 3.84 7.61
CA SER A 114 -5.79 3.51 6.27
C SER A 114 -6.08 4.76 5.48
N ILE A 115 -5.82 4.71 4.18
CA ILE A 115 -6.20 5.73 3.21
C ILE A 115 -6.94 5.09 2.04
N LYS A 116 -7.64 5.93 1.30
CA LYS A 116 -8.28 5.56 0.04
C LYS A 116 -7.72 6.42 -1.07
N PHE A 117 -7.46 5.83 -2.24
CA PHE A 117 -7.05 6.55 -3.42
C PHE A 117 -7.69 6.00 -4.69
N ASP A 118 -7.77 6.84 -5.71
CA ASP A 118 -8.37 6.51 -7.01
C ASP A 118 -7.29 5.96 -7.96
N PRO A 119 -7.32 4.67 -8.33
CA PRO A 119 -6.39 4.09 -9.27
C PRO A 119 -6.58 4.61 -10.71
N ALA A 120 -7.69 5.31 -11.02
CA ALA A 120 -7.89 5.92 -12.32
C ALA A 120 -6.81 6.96 -12.66
N LYS A 121 -6.18 7.55 -11.65
CA LYS A 121 -5.04 8.48 -11.79
C LYS A 121 -3.72 7.79 -12.16
N LEU A 122 -3.67 6.46 -12.07
CA LEU A 122 -2.49 5.67 -12.40
C LEU A 122 -2.60 5.09 -13.80
N THR A 123 -1.49 4.73 -14.42
CA THR A 123 -1.41 4.10 -15.75
C THR A 123 -0.98 2.64 -15.60
N VAL A 124 -1.62 1.72 -16.31
CA VAL A 124 -1.19 0.32 -16.39
C VAL A 124 0.24 0.27 -16.93
N GLY A 125 1.12 -0.46 -16.25
CA GLY A 125 2.55 -0.52 -16.58
C GLY A 125 3.33 0.77 -16.28
N GLY A 126 2.71 1.76 -15.62
CA GLY A 126 3.41 2.98 -15.17
C GLY A 126 4.44 2.67 -14.08
N ASP A 127 5.48 3.50 -14.00
CA ASP A 127 6.57 3.33 -13.05
C ASP A 127 6.31 4.14 -11.77
N TYR A 128 5.82 3.45 -10.75
CA TYR A 128 5.44 4.05 -9.46
C TYR A 128 6.27 3.46 -8.33
N THR A 129 6.68 4.33 -7.40
CA THR A 129 7.39 3.95 -6.17
C THR A 129 6.58 4.37 -4.96
N PHE A 130 6.39 3.45 -4.01
CA PHE A 130 5.98 3.80 -2.67
C PHE A 130 7.20 3.88 -1.74
N PHE A 131 7.15 4.77 -0.75
CA PHE A 131 8.26 4.98 0.17
C PHE A 131 7.78 5.53 1.52
N CYS A 132 8.68 5.51 2.52
CA CYS A 132 8.50 6.21 3.79
C CYS A 132 9.25 7.55 3.75
N SER A 133 8.58 8.66 4.06
CA SER A 133 9.20 9.99 4.03
C SER A 133 9.80 10.44 5.36
N PHE A 134 9.66 9.65 6.44
CA PHE A 134 10.37 9.92 7.69
C PHE A 134 11.88 10.09 7.43
N PRO A 135 12.59 11.03 8.10
CA PRO A 135 13.96 11.40 7.76
C PRO A 135 14.90 10.20 7.58
N GLY A 136 15.50 10.09 6.40
CA GLY A 136 16.45 9.02 6.04
C GLY A 136 15.82 7.68 5.65
N HIS A 137 14.55 7.42 5.96
CA HIS A 137 13.94 6.10 5.76
C HIS A 137 13.75 5.73 4.28
N PHE A 138 13.49 6.69 3.41
CA PHE A 138 13.22 6.45 1.97
C PHE A 138 14.35 5.70 1.25
N VAL A 139 15.57 5.72 1.78
CA VAL A 139 16.72 5.01 1.22
C VAL A 139 16.52 3.49 1.29
N LEU A 140 15.97 3.00 2.39
CA LEU A 140 15.72 1.58 2.65
C LEU A 140 14.24 1.20 2.49
N MET A 141 13.34 2.11 2.91
CA MET A 141 11.89 1.88 2.89
C MET A 141 11.27 2.41 1.60
N ASN A 142 11.42 1.67 0.53
CA ASN A 142 10.77 1.92 -0.76
C ASN A 142 10.43 0.60 -1.45
N GLY A 143 9.53 0.64 -2.42
CA GLY A 143 9.10 -0.49 -3.23
C GLY A 143 8.29 -0.03 -4.43
N LYS A 144 7.87 -0.97 -5.28
CA LYS A 144 7.12 -0.70 -6.51
C LYS A 144 5.62 -0.94 -6.32
N LEU A 145 4.81 -0.04 -6.86
CA LEU A 145 3.39 -0.28 -7.06
C LEU A 145 3.17 -0.67 -8.53
N ILE A 146 2.75 -1.90 -8.74
CA ILE A 146 2.44 -2.45 -10.07
C ILE A 146 0.96 -2.25 -10.35
N VAL A 147 0.64 -1.57 -11.45
CA VAL A 147 -0.74 -1.33 -11.90
C VAL A 147 -1.05 -2.27 -13.06
N GLU A 148 -2.10 -3.11 -12.90
CA GLU A 148 -2.53 -4.14 -13.83
C GLU A 148 -3.93 -3.88 -14.41
#